data_27a8bcf2d87520238ce270d88fe8a341
#
_entry.id   27a8bcf2d87520238ce270d88fe8a341
#
_cell.length_a   1.000
_cell.length_b   1.000
_cell.length_c   1.000
_cell.angle_alpha   90.00
_cell.angle_beta   90.00
_cell.angle_gamma   90.00
#
_symmetry.space_group_name_H-M   'P 1'
#
loop_
_entity.id
_entity.type
_entity.pdbx_description
1 polymer ?
#
loop_
_entity_poly.entity_id
_entity_poly.type
_entity_poly.pdbx_seq_one_letter_code
_entity_poly.pdbx_strand_id
1 'polypeptide(L)'
;MQQTNASPAPLWLPQSRLTPLPDSSTLDWLFDEGSLTRRLTRLSNDGFSVTPLFEGWDTLRVDECAALDLAEGSEGWVREVYLRGHGQAWVFARSVASRSALQGDGLHMDELGSRSLGELLFCDQAFRRRAIEVCHYPEQWLPPAARASELWGRRSRFDRGALSVLVAEIFLPSLWDAARAHPENC
;
A
#
# COMPACT_ATOMS: atom_id res chain seq x y z
N MET A 1 -12.64 -12.97 30.85
CA MET A 1 -12.45 -13.35 29.44
C MET A 1 -12.76 -12.15 28.58
N GLN A 2 -11.76 -11.34 28.22
CA GLN A 2 -11.95 -10.25 27.25
C GLN A 2 -11.97 -10.89 25.86
N GLN A 3 -13.13 -10.88 25.23
CA GLN A 3 -13.24 -11.11 23.80
C GLN A 3 -12.49 -9.95 23.12
N THR A 4 -11.30 -10.22 22.61
CA THR A 4 -10.66 -9.35 21.62
C THR A 4 -11.57 -9.34 20.40
N ASN A 5 -12.35 -8.29 20.25
CA ASN A 5 -13.11 -8.00 19.05
C ASN A 5 -12.09 -7.71 17.93
N ALA A 6 -11.51 -8.77 17.36
CA ALA A 6 -10.70 -8.64 16.17
C ALA A 6 -11.62 -8.12 15.07
N SER A 7 -11.40 -6.90 14.64
CA SER A 7 -12.15 -6.35 13.50
C SER A 7 -11.99 -7.27 12.31
N PRO A 8 -13.06 -7.53 11.56
CA PRO A 8 -12.99 -8.41 10.41
C PRO A 8 -11.94 -7.90 9.41
N ALA A 9 -11.19 -8.81 8.83
CA ALA A 9 -10.25 -8.50 7.77
C ALA A 9 -10.98 -7.81 6.60
N PRO A 10 -10.36 -6.84 5.92
CA PRO A 10 -10.96 -6.18 4.78
C PRO A 10 -11.21 -7.17 3.64
N LEU A 11 -12.32 -7.00 2.96
CA LEU A 11 -12.63 -7.79 1.77
C LEU A 11 -11.95 -7.16 0.56
N TRP A 12 -10.81 -7.71 0.16
CA TRP A 12 -10.08 -7.30 -1.02
C TRP A 12 -10.71 -7.90 -2.28
N LEU A 13 -11.07 -7.05 -3.25
CA LEU A 13 -11.79 -7.44 -4.44
C LEU A 13 -11.07 -6.96 -5.71
N PRO A 14 -11.01 -7.79 -6.77
CA PRO A 14 -10.62 -7.33 -8.10
C PRO A 14 -11.71 -6.43 -8.70
N GLN A 15 -11.37 -5.62 -9.69
CA GLN A 15 -12.29 -4.69 -10.35
C GLN A 15 -13.59 -5.36 -10.82
N SER A 16 -13.49 -6.58 -11.36
CA SER A 16 -14.64 -7.35 -11.89
C SER A 16 -15.68 -7.73 -10.84
N ARG A 17 -15.36 -7.61 -9.55
CA ARG A 17 -16.26 -7.97 -8.44
C ARG A 17 -16.78 -6.75 -7.65
N LEU A 18 -16.39 -5.53 -8.05
CA LEU A 18 -16.88 -4.32 -7.39
C LEU A 18 -18.33 -4.01 -7.79
N THR A 19 -19.16 -3.83 -6.78
CA THR A 19 -20.57 -3.43 -6.97
C THR A 19 -21.01 -2.62 -5.75
N PRO A 20 -21.41 -1.34 -5.91
CA PRO A 20 -21.32 -0.54 -7.12
C PRO A 20 -19.88 -0.19 -7.50
N LEU A 21 -19.66 0.17 -8.76
CA LEU A 21 -18.38 0.71 -9.20
C LEU A 21 -18.20 2.14 -8.68
N PRO A 22 -17.01 2.52 -8.20
CA PRO A 22 -16.66 3.92 -7.96
C PRO A 22 -16.76 4.76 -9.24
N ASP A 23 -16.69 6.08 -9.10
CA ASP A 23 -16.59 6.98 -10.26
C ASP A 23 -15.30 6.72 -11.06
N SER A 24 -15.28 7.21 -12.32
CA SER A 24 -14.19 6.95 -13.25
C SER A 24 -12.83 7.49 -12.77
N SER A 25 -12.81 8.62 -12.09
CA SER A 25 -11.58 9.20 -11.55
C SER A 25 -11.02 8.34 -10.42
N THR A 26 -11.87 7.88 -9.52
CA THR A 26 -11.49 6.96 -8.45
C THR A 26 -10.99 5.62 -9.01
N LEU A 27 -11.69 5.05 -10.00
CA LEU A 27 -11.25 3.82 -10.69
C LEU A 27 -9.87 3.96 -11.33
N ASP A 28 -9.60 5.09 -11.97
CA ASP A 28 -8.32 5.37 -12.60
C ASP A 28 -7.16 5.39 -11.60
N TRP A 29 -7.38 5.94 -10.39
CA TRP A 29 -6.38 5.87 -9.32
C TRP A 29 -6.23 4.48 -8.72
N LEU A 30 -7.34 3.77 -8.51
CA LEU A 30 -7.33 2.45 -7.87
C LEU A 30 -6.67 1.39 -8.74
N PHE A 31 -6.90 1.40 -10.05
CA PHE A 31 -6.43 0.36 -10.97
C PHE A 31 -5.30 0.82 -11.89
N ASP A 32 -4.69 1.96 -11.61
CA ASP A 32 -3.45 2.36 -12.29
C ASP A 32 -2.34 1.34 -12.05
N GLU A 33 -1.91 0.68 -13.11
CA GLU A 33 -0.81 -0.32 -13.07
C GLU A 33 0.58 0.33 -13.03
N GLY A 34 0.67 1.65 -13.22
CA GLY A 34 1.90 2.39 -13.17
C GLY A 34 2.44 2.58 -11.74
N SER A 35 3.56 3.28 -11.64
CA SER A 35 4.17 3.63 -10.36
C SER A 35 3.40 4.75 -9.67
N LEU A 36 2.80 4.44 -8.51
CA LEU A 36 2.13 5.46 -7.69
C LEU A 36 3.09 6.59 -7.29
N THR A 37 4.33 6.26 -6.95
CA THR A 37 5.36 7.26 -6.63
C THR A 37 5.53 8.28 -7.75
N ARG A 38 5.65 7.81 -9.00
CA ARG A 38 5.77 8.71 -10.16
C ARG A 38 4.52 9.56 -10.36
N ARG A 39 3.33 8.98 -10.15
CA ARG A 39 2.07 9.71 -10.27
C ARG A 39 1.94 10.79 -9.20
N LEU A 40 2.27 10.48 -7.94
CA LEU A 40 2.28 11.44 -6.83
C LEU A 40 3.34 12.52 -7.01
N THR A 41 4.53 12.18 -7.52
CA THR A 41 5.59 13.15 -7.83
C THR A 41 5.12 14.15 -8.88
N ARG A 42 4.47 13.67 -9.94
CA ARG A 42 3.88 14.53 -10.98
C ARG A 42 2.77 15.42 -10.41
N LEU A 43 1.81 14.83 -9.66
CA LEU A 43 0.72 15.55 -9.04
C LEU A 43 1.22 16.67 -8.10
N SER A 44 2.31 16.42 -7.38
CA SER A 44 2.92 17.37 -6.45
C SER A 44 3.91 18.35 -7.11
N ASN A 45 4.06 18.29 -8.43
CA ASN A 45 5.07 19.11 -9.12
C ASN A 45 6.43 19.05 -8.41
N ASP A 46 6.95 17.83 -8.23
CA ASP A 46 8.18 17.49 -7.52
C ASP A 46 8.21 17.78 -6.00
N GLY A 47 7.07 18.15 -5.40
CA GLY A 47 6.90 18.30 -3.95
C GLY A 47 6.64 16.98 -3.20
N PHE A 48 6.98 15.82 -3.80
CA PHE A 48 6.78 14.49 -3.22
C PHE A 48 7.83 14.19 -2.13
N SER A 49 7.38 13.53 -1.06
CA SER A 49 8.27 13.00 -0.02
C SER A 49 7.69 11.76 0.64
N VAL A 50 8.56 10.98 1.30
CA VAL A 50 8.20 9.79 2.06
C VAL A 50 8.55 10.01 3.52
N THR A 51 7.59 9.80 4.42
CA THR A 51 7.80 9.85 5.86
C THR A 51 7.61 8.46 6.44
N PRO A 52 8.68 7.77 6.89
CA PRO A 52 8.58 6.51 7.59
C PRO A 52 7.83 6.68 8.92
N LEU A 53 6.96 5.72 9.25
CA LEU A 53 6.20 5.66 10.50
C LEU A 53 6.63 4.46 11.34
N PHE A 54 6.82 3.32 10.68
CA PHE A 54 7.26 2.08 11.30
C PHE A 54 8.09 1.26 10.31
N GLU A 55 9.17 0.66 10.79
CA GLU A 55 9.97 -0.32 10.06
C GLU A 55 10.47 -1.37 11.04
N GLY A 56 10.15 -2.64 10.80
CA GLY A 56 10.57 -3.72 11.70
C GLY A 56 9.85 -5.03 11.48
N TRP A 57 10.26 -6.02 12.27
CA TRP A 57 9.59 -7.32 12.34
C TRP A 57 8.31 -7.19 13.14
N ASP A 58 7.22 -7.73 12.61
CA ASP A 58 5.92 -7.78 13.27
C ASP A 58 5.14 -9.00 12.82
N THR A 59 4.12 -9.38 13.59
CA THR A 59 3.17 -10.41 13.20
C THR A 59 2.29 -9.89 12.07
N LEU A 60 2.28 -10.62 10.95
CA LEU A 60 1.47 -10.27 9.79
C LEU A 60 -0.02 -10.47 10.08
N ARG A 61 -0.85 -9.62 9.49
CA ARG A 61 -2.31 -9.74 9.55
C ARG A 61 -2.77 -10.97 8.78
N VAL A 62 -3.93 -11.50 9.13
CA VAL A 62 -4.48 -12.71 8.49
C VAL A 62 -4.63 -12.57 6.99
N ASP A 63 -5.11 -11.41 6.52
CA ASP A 63 -5.25 -11.12 5.09
C ASP A 63 -3.91 -10.95 4.36
N GLU A 64 -2.86 -10.47 5.06
CA GLU A 64 -1.50 -10.39 4.54
C GLU A 64 -0.86 -11.78 4.43
N CYS A 65 -1.04 -12.62 5.45
CA CYS A 65 -0.58 -14.01 5.40
C CYS A 65 -1.24 -14.77 4.24
N ALA A 66 -2.55 -14.64 4.09
CA ALA A 66 -3.30 -15.26 2.98
C ALA A 66 -2.81 -14.78 1.61
N ALA A 67 -2.57 -13.46 1.45
CA ALA A 67 -2.09 -12.90 0.19
C ALA A 67 -0.66 -13.31 -0.18
N LEU A 68 0.18 -13.64 0.82
CA LEU A 68 1.57 -14.06 0.65
C LEU A 68 1.77 -15.59 0.70
N ASP A 69 0.68 -16.38 0.80
CA ASP A 69 0.71 -17.83 0.95
C ASP A 69 1.49 -18.28 2.21
N LEU A 70 1.35 -17.53 3.31
CA LEU A 70 1.98 -17.81 4.61
C LEU A 70 0.97 -18.36 5.61
N ALA A 71 1.45 -19.08 6.61
CA ALA A 71 0.62 -19.51 7.73
C ALA A 71 0.15 -18.31 8.57
N GLU A 72 -1.05 -18.39 9.15
CA GLU A 72 -1.53 -17.37 10.08
C GLU A 72 -0.56 -17.24 11.27
N GLY A 73 -0.34 -16.00 11.71
CA GLY A 73 0.60 -15.69 12.77
C GLY A 73 2.06 -15.66 12.34
N SER A 74 2.35 -15.78 11.04
CA SER A 74 3.71 -15.58 10.52
C SER A 74 4.24 -14.19 10.83
N GLU A 75 5.54 -14.12 11.13
CA GLU A 75 6.27 -12.85 11.22
C GLU A 75 6.78 -12.44 9.84
N GLY A 76 6.75 -11.14 9.59
CA GLY A 76 7.32 -10.53 8.39
C GLY A 76 7.93 -9.18 8.68
N TRP A 77 8.69 -8.65 7.72
CA TRP A 77 9.14 -7.27 7.75
C TRP A 77 8.00 -6.37 7.34
N VAL A 78 7.67 -5.45 8.22
CA VAL A 78 6.59 -4.47 8.02
C VAL A 78 7.21 -3.10 7.87
N ARG A 79 6.75 -2.38 6.86
CA ARG A 79 7.10 -0.98 6.66
C ARG A 79 5.85 -0.16 6.44
N GLU A 80 5.65 0.86 7.27
CA GLU A 80 4.55 1.81 7.17
C GLU A 80 5.09 3.20 6.91
N VAL A 81 4.52 3.90 5.94
CA VAL A 81 4.95 5.24 5.55
C VAL A 81 3.76 6.13 5.18
N TYR A 82 3.93 7.43 5.30
CA TYR A 82 3.13 8.38 4.52
C TYR A 82 3.86 8.75 3.23
N LEU A 83 3.14 8.66 2.12
CA LEU A 83 3.52 9.32 0.86
C LEU A 83 2.86 10.70 0.86
N ARG A 84 3.68 11.74 0.75
CA ARG A 84 3.24 13.13 0.90
C ARG A 84 3.40 13.92 -0.38
N GLY A 85 2.50 14.86 -0.60
CA GLY A 85 2.66 15.94 -1.56
C GLY A 85 2.54 17.27 -0.84
N HIS A 86 3.51 18.17 -1.05
CA HIS A 86 3.57 19.48 -0.39
C HIS A 86 3.43 19.41 1.14
N GLY A 87 4.02 18.39 1.76
CA GLY A 87 3.96 18.16 3.19
C GLY A 87 2.67 17.53 3.72
N GLN A 88 1.61 17.42 2.91
CA GLN A 88 0.37 16.75 3.30
C GLN A 88 0.44 15.25 3.05
N ALA A 89 -0.10 14.44 3.96
CA ALA A 89 -0.19 13.00 3.78
C ALA A 89 -1.29 12.68 2.76
N TRP A 90 -0.90 12.15 1.60
CA TRP A 90 -1.80 11.78 0.52
C TRP A 90 -2.14 10.29 0.52
N VAL A 91 -1.17 9.47 0.91
CA VAL A 91 -1.35 8.02 0.96
C VAL A 91 -0.69 7.49 2.22
N PHE A 92 -1.37 6.60 2.92
CA PHE A 92 -0.76 5.69 3.88
C PHE A 92 -0.41 4.39 3.15
N ALA A 93 0.84 3.99 3.18
CA ALA A 93 1.29 2.74 2.57
C ALA A 93 1.82 1.79 3.64
N ARG A 94 1.38 0.53 3.57
CA ARG A 94 1.89 -0.58 4.38
C ARG A 94 2.41 -1.66 3.44
N SER A 95 3.69 -1.96 3.59
CA SER A 95 4.38 -3.00 2.83
C SER A 95 4.81 -4.11 3.77
N VAL A 96 4.61 -5.35 3.36
CA VAL A 96 5.01 -6.51 4.14
C VAL A 96 5.75 -7.51 3.25
N ALA A 97 6.78 -8.12 3.82
CA ALA A 97 7.58 -9.16 3.17
C ALA A 97 7.85 -10.30 4.13
N SER A 98 7.85 -11.53 3.61
CA SER A 98 8.21 -12.70 4.40
C SER A 98 9.69 -12.65 4.84
N ARG A 99 10.04 -13.40 5.89
CA ARG A 99 11.44 -13.53 6.34
C ARG A 99 12.37 -14.01 5.22
N SER A 100 11.91 -14.93 4.39
CA SER A 100 12.67 -15.44 3.25
C SER A 100 12.96 -14.37 2.18
N ALA A 101 12.09 -13.36 2.06
CA ALA A 101 12.27 -12.28 1.10
C ALA A 101 13.42 -11.31 1.45
N LEU A 102 13.86 -11.30 2.71
CA LEU A 102 14.94 -10.44 3.21
C LEU A 102 16.28 -11.16 3.34
N GLN A 103 16.31 -12.48 3.11
CA GLN A 103 17.54 -13.28 3.21
C GLN A 103 18.27 -13.36 1.87
N GLY A 104 19.61 -13.37 1.89
CA GLY A 104 20.46 -13.47 0.71
C GLY A 104 20.43 -12.18 -0.13
N ASP A 105 20.40 -12.33 -1.47
CA ASP A 105 20.27 -11.21 -2.42
C ASP A 105 18.83 -10.64 -2.47
N GLY A 106 18.16 -10.66 -1.32
CA GLY A 106 16.77 -10.22 -1.16
C GLY A 106 16.57 -8.71 -1.35
N LEU A 107 15.35 -8.30 -1.10
CA LEU A 107 14.98 -6.90 -1.13
C LEU A 107 15.49 -6.21 0.15
N HIS A 108 16.39 -5.23 0.02
CA HIS A 108 16.92 -4.46 1.15
C HIS A 108 15.88 -3.44 1.66
N MET A 109 14.72 -3.95 2.11
CA MET A 109 13.64 -3.11 2.62
C MET A 109 14.03 -2.35 3.89
N ASP A 110 14.91 -2.94 4.68
CA ASP A 110 15.47 -2.38 5.91
C ASP A 110 16.44 -1.22 5.68
N GLU A 111 16.91 -1.03 4.46
CA GLU A 111 17.83 0.04 4.08
C GLU A 111 17.14 1.19 3.32
N LEU A 112 15.82 1.13 3.11
CA LEU A 112 15.11 2.11 2.29
C LEU A 112 15.05 3.51 2.91
N GLY A 113 14.94 3.62 4.23
CA GLY A 113 14.78 4.90 4.90
C GLY A 113 13.65 5.75 4.30
N SER A 114 13.96 6.93 3.78
CA SER A 114 12.99 7.82 3.12
C SER A 114 12.77 7.54 1.62
N ARG A 115 13.40 6.49 1.07
CA ARG A 115 13.17 6.10 -0.33
C ARG A 115 11.84 5.35 -0.49
N SER A 116 11.22 5.48 -1.65
CA SER A 116 9.99 4.76 -1.97
C SER A 116 10.29 3.30 -2.31
N LEU A 117 9.61 2.36 -1.66
CA LEU A 117 9.63 0.95 -2.04
C LEU A 117 9.05 0.75 -3.44
N GLY A 118 8.01 1.51 -3.80
CA GLY A 118 7.41 1.45 -5.13
C GLY A 118 8.43 1.74 -6.23
N GLU A 119 9.31 2.73 -6.04
CA GLU A 119 10.37 3.01 -7.01
C GLU A 119 11.29 1.80 -7.22
N LEU A 120 11.71 1.14 -6.14
CA LEU A 120 12.56 -0.05 -6.20
C LEU A 120 11.86 -1.21 -6.92
N LEU A 121 10.60 -1.49 -6.60
CA LEU A 121 9.83 -2.57 -7.22
C LEU A 121 9.56 -2.34 -8.71
N PHE A 122 9.43 -1.08 -9.15
CA PHE A 122 9.23 -0.74 -10.56
C PHE A 122 10.52 -0.55 -11.36
N CYS A 123 11.64 -0.25 -10.71
CA CYS A 123 12.94 -0.18 -11.37
C CYS A 123 13.52 -1.57 -11.64
N ASP A 124 13.24 -2.55 -10.81
CA ASP A 124 13.67 -3.93 -11.00
C ASP A 124 12.65 -4.68 -11.85
N GLN A 125 12.93 -4.81 -13.14
CA GLN A 125 12.08 -5.51 -14.12
C GLN A 125 11.89 -7.02 -13.82
N ALA A 126 12.62 -7.57 -12.86
CA ALA A 126 12.45 -8.95 -12.42
C ALA A 126 11.23 -9.15 -11.53
N PHE A 127 10.67 -8.08 -10.93
CA PHE A 127 9.43 -8.17 -10.17
C PHE A 127 8.21 -8.21 -11.09
N ARG A 128 7.35 -9.18 -10.83
CA ARG A 128 6.03 -9.30 -11.47
C ARG A 128 4.96 -8.85 -10.50
N ARG A 129 4.20 -7.81 -10.86
CA ARG A 129 3.02 -7.38 -10.13
C ARG A 129 1.85 -8.30 -10.44
N ARG A 130 1.18 -8.82 -9.42
CA ARG A 130 -0.12 -9.50 -9.55
C ARG A 130 -1.25 -8.49 -9.69
N ALA A 131 -2.45 -8.99 -10.02
CA ALA A 131 -3.64 -8.16 -10.15
C ALA A 131 -3.86 -7.27 -8.93
N ILE A 132 -4.32 -6.05 -9.19
CA ILE A 132 -4.68 -5.10 -8.14
C ILE A 132 -6.01 -5.55 -7.52
N GLU A 133 -6.06 -5.55 -6.21
CA GLU A 133 -7.27 -5.72 -5.42
C GLU A 133 -7.52 -4.44 -4.60
N VAL A 134 -8.80 -4.13 -4.37
CA VAL A 134 -9.21 -2.93 -3.63
C VAL A 134 -10.21 -3.26 -2.54
N CYS A 135 -10.29 -2.40 -1.53
CA CYS A 135 -11.27 -2.51 -0.45
C CYS A 135 -11.58 -1.12 0.13
N HIS A 136 -12.65 -1.04 0.93
CA HIS A 136 -12.76 0.00 1.96
C HIS A 136 -11.90 -0.43 3.15
N TYR A 137 -10.84 0.34 3.42
CA TYR A 137 -9.85 -0.03 4.43
C TYR A 137 -10.36 0.25 5.85
N PRO A 138 -10.18 -0.70 6.79
CA PRO A 138 -10.64 -0.52 8.16
C PRO A 138 -9.94 0.68 8.83
N GLU A 139 -10.72 1.66 9.29
CA GLU A 139 -10.19 2.90 9.88
C GLU A 139 -9.29 2.66 11.10
N GLN A 140 -9.58 1.64 11.91
CA GLN A 140 -8.79 1.27 13.08
C GLN A 140 -7.39 0.75 12.75
N TRP A 141 -7.13 0.38 11.50
CA TRP A 141 -5.82 -0.06 11.03
C TRP A 141 -4.97 1.09 10.51
N LEU A 142 -5.54 2.28 10.43
CA LEU A 142 -4.82 3.49 10.06
C LEU A 142 -4.13 4.11 11.28
N PRO A 143 -2.99 4.79 11.08
CA PRO A 143 -2.42 5.65 12.12
C PRO A 143 -3.47 6.64 12.63
N PRO A 144 -3.50 6.97 13.94
CA PRO A 144 -4.54 7.81 14.53
C PRO A 144 -4.81 9.11 13.79
N ALA A 145 -3.77 9.77 13.27
CA ALA A 145 -3.87 11.03 12.54
C ALA A 145 -4.51 10.91 11.14
N ALA A 146 -4.58 9.68 10.60
CA ALA A 146 -5.13 9.42 9.25
C ALA A 146 -6.46 8.67 9.29
N ARG A 147 -7.02 8.42 10.49
CA ARG A 147 -8.28 7.68 10.63
C ARG A 147 -9.43 8.43 10.00
N ALA A 148 -10.07 7.78 9.06
CA ALA A 148 -11.31 8.18 8.44
C ALA A 148 -12.02 6.93 7.92
N SER A 149 -13.36 6.97 7.89
CA SER A 149 -14.18 5.89 7.37
C SER A 149 -14.20 5.90 5.85
N GLU A 150 -14.53 4.75 5.26
CA GLU A 150 -14.78 4.58 3.82
C GLU A 150 -13.58 4.98 2.92
N LEU A 151 -12.36 4.90 3.43
CA LEU A 151 -11.18 5.16 2.61
C LEU A 151 -10.90 3.99 1.67
N TRP A 152 -10.70 4.29 0.40
CA TRP A 152 -10.24 3.33 -0.56
C TRP A 152 -8.79 2.92 -0.31
N GLY A 153 -8.57 1.61 -0.26
CA GLY A 153 -7.25 1.01 -0.31
C GLY A 153 -7.12 0.12 -1.53
N ARG A 154 -5.94 0.09 -2.10
CA ARG A 154 -5.55 -0.91 -3.10
C ARG A 154 -4.36 -1.69 -2.60
N ARG A 155 -4.23 -2.93 -3.04
CA ARG A 155 -3.03 -3.72 -2.77
C ARG A 155 -2.57 -4.49 -4.01
N SER A 156 -1.29 -4.78 -4.05
CA SER A 156 -0.70 -5.68 -5.05
C SER A 156 0.40 -6.51 -4.41
N ARG A 157 0.51 -7.75 -4.85
CA ARG A 157 1.66 -8.60 -4.59
C ARG A 157 2.66 -8.48 -5.72
N PHE A 158 3.92 -8.36 -5.37
CA PHE A 158 5.06 -8.36 -6.29
C PHE A 158 5.90 -9.59 -6.02
N ASP A 159 6.15 -10.38 -7.04
CA ASP A 159 6.91 -11.63 -6.97
C ASP A 159 8.19 -11.55 -7.81
N ARG A 160 9.31 -12.04 -7.25
CA ARG A 160 10.58 -12.27 -7.95
C ARG A 160 11.19 -13.58 -7.47
N GLY A 161 11.04 -14.65 -8.26
CA GLY A 161 11.43 -15.99 -7.84
C GLY A 161 10.67 -16.41 -6.58
N ALA A 162 11.39 -16.71 -5.50
CA ALA A 162 10.81 -17.03 -4.20
C ALA A 162 10.48 -15.81 -3.33
N LEU A 163 10.85 -14.61 -3.77
CA LEU A 163 10.59 -13.37 -3.05
C LEU A 163 9.20 -12.87 -3.33
N SER A 164 8.46 -12.53 -2.28
CA SER A 164 7.13 -11.91 -2.39
C SER A 164 7.02 -10.74 -1.44
N VAL A 165 6.50 -9.63 -1.96
CA VAL A 165 6.20 -8.42 -1.21
C VAL A 165 4.75 -8.03 -1.49
N LEU A 166 3.98 -7.76 -0.44
CA LEU A 166 2.65 -7.21 -0.54
C LEU A 166 2.70 -5.72 -0.20
N VAL A 167 2.13 -4.89 -1.04
CA VAL A 167 2.05 -3.45 -0.84
C VAL A 167 0.59 -3.04 -0.83
N ALA A 168 0.14 -2.46 0.27
CA ALA A 168 -1.17 -1.84 0.42
C ALA A 168 -1.00 -0.32 0.48
N GLU A 169 -1.84 0.41 -0.28
CA GLU A 169 -1.81 1.86 -0.44
C GLU A 169 -3.22 2.40 -0.19
N ILE A 170 -3.38 3.18 0.86
CA ILE A 170 -4.66 3.74 1.30
C ILE A 170 -4.71 5.22 0.97
N PHE A 171 -5.66 5.60 0.14
CA PHE A 171 -5.82 6.96 -0.37
C PHE A 171 -6.53 7.83 0.65
N LEU A 172 -5.82 8.86 1.11
CA LEU A 172 -6.33 9.80 2.12
C LEU A 172 -7.14 10.95 1.46
N PRO A 173 -8.04 11.60 2.20
CA PRO A 173 -8.89 12.67 1.65
C PRO A 173 -8.11 13.78 0.93
N SER A 174 -6.96 14.18 1.48
CA SER A 174 -6.10 15.22 0.91
C SER A 174 -5.54 14.88 -0.49
N LEU A 175 -5.41 13.59 -0.84
CA LEU A 175 -5.07 13.20 -2.21
C LEU A 175 -6.17 13.58 -3.20
N TRP A 176 -7.41 13.28 -2.85
CA TRP A 176 -8.56 13.56 -3.70
C TRP A 176 -8.76 15.06 -3.90
N ASP A 177 -8.48 15.86 -2.86
CA ASP A 177 -8.50 17.33 -2.96
C ASP A 177 -7.43 17.83 -3.93
N ALA A 178 -6.20 17.31 -3.83
CA ALA A 178 -5.11 17.66 -4.73
C ALA A 178 -5.38 17.21 -6.17
N ALA A 179 -5.89 15.99 -6.38
CA ALA A 179 -6.20 15.46 -7.70
C ALA A 179 -7.32 16.27 -8.40
N ARG A 180 -8.34 16.72 -7.64
CA ARG A 180 -9.39 17.60 -8.18
C ARG A 180 -8.88 19.00 -8.52
N ALA A 181 -7.93 19.53 -7.76
CA ALA A 181 -7.35 20.84 -7.99
C ALA A 181 -6.41 20.89 -9.22
N HIS A 182 -5.81 19.75 -9.57
CA HIS A 182 -4.81 19.65 -10.63
C HIS A 182 -5.07 18.46 -11.58
N PRO A 183 -6.22 18.45 -12.29
CA PRO A 183 -6.58 17.31 -13.13
C PRO A 183 -5.60 17.08 -14.30
N GLU A 184 -4.86 18.09 -14.70
CA GLU A 184 -3.83 18.01 -15.76
C GLU A 184 -2.56 17.26 -15.31
N ASN A 185 -2.36 17.08 -14.00
CA ASN A 185 -1.18 16.42 -13.42
C ASN A 185 -1.49 14.98 -12.94
N CYS A 186 -2.72 14.51 -13.13
CA CYS A 186 -3.15 13.17 -12.67
C CYS A 186 -2.75 12.03 -13.62
#